data_4bdf6cf9b7ea9a994370d8c7aec51158
#
_entry.id   4bdf6cf9b7ea9a994370d8c7aec51158
#
_cell.length_a   1.000
_cell.length_b   1.000
_cell.length_c   1.000
_cell.angle_alpha   90.00
_cell.angle_beta   90.00
_cell.angle_gamma   90.00
#
_symmetry.space_group_name_H-M   'P 1'
#
loop_
_entity.id
_entity.type
_entity.pdbx_description
1 polymer ?
#
loop_
_entity_poly.entity_id
_entity_poly.type
_entity_poly.pdbx_seq_one_letter_code
_entity_poly.pdbx_strand_id
1 'polypeptide(L)'
;RATQAAIDMVTGLSSEDTVLFLLSGGGSALFEKPKIPEEELQNITNQLLACGADIVEINTIRKRLSEVKGGRFAKLCEPAHVFSIVLSDILGDPLDMIASGPACPDSSTCENAGHIVAKYNLKLGENAKKLINIETPKKLDNVTTLINGSVRELCRAVENECTKYGYESVMLTDQLCCQAKEAGSFLASIAKTHYASGKKLAYIAGGETVVNLTGHGKGGRNQEIALSAATGIEGMSNVAVFSIGSDGTDGPTDAAGGYCDGDTAKVLKEKDIDIFEVLKENDAYNALKETNGLIIT
;
A
#
# COMPACT_ATOMS: atom_id res chain seq x y z
N ARG A 1 13.87 20.43 -6.46
CA ARG A 1 14.62 20.55 -7.75
C ARG A 1 14.04 19.62 -8.83
N ALA A 2 13.89 18.32 -8.57
CA ALA A 2 13.38 17.38 -9.58
C ALA A 2 11.95 17.73 -10.05
N THR A 3 11.04 18.06 -9.12
CA THR A 3 9.66 18.45 -9.47
C THR A 3 9.64 19.73 -10.32
N GLN A 4 10.52 20.71 -10.07
CA GLN A 4 10.62 21.90 -10.90
C GLN A 4 11.08 21.55 -12.31
N ALA A 5 12.08 20.68 -12.46
CA ALA A 5 12.51 20.22 -13.78
C ALA A 5 11.35 19.54 -14.56
N ALA A 6 10.52 18.72 -13.88
CA ALA A 6 9.34 18.13 -14.51
C ALA A 6 8.30 19.20 -14.93
N ILE A 7 8.09 20.24 -14.14
CA ILE A 7 7.22 21.38 -14.51
C ILE A 7 7.78 22.10 -15.73
N ASP A 8 9.09 22.39 -15.74
CA ASP A 8 9.75 23.09 -16.84
C ASP A 8 9.66 22.30 -18.15
N MET A 9 9.73 20.96 -18.08
CA MET A 9 9.59 20.08 -19.25
C MET A 9 8.20 20.11 -19.88
N VAL A 10 7.16 20.36 -19.09
CA VAL A 10 5.77 20.36 -19.58
C VAL A 10 5.21 21.77 -19.81
N THR A 11 6.01 22.79 -19.58
CA THR A 11 5.61 24.18 -19.79
C THR A 11 5.71 24.55 -21.28
N GLY A 12 4.62 25.03 -21.85
CA GLY A 12 4.59 25.51 -23.25
C GLY A 12 4.41 24.41 -24.29
N LEU A 13 3.91 23.23 -23.88
CA LEU A 13 3.52 22.16 -24.80
C LEU A 13 2.33 22.58 -25.69
N SER A 14 2.20 21.93 -26.84
CA SER A 14 1.11 22.09 -27.80
C SER A 14 0.14 20.91 -27.75
N SER A 15 -0.96 21.00 -28.49
CA SER A 15 -1.92 19.89 -28.65
C SER A 15 -1.36 18.69 -29.42
N GLU A 16 -0.24 18.85 -30.11
CA GLU A 16 0.45 17.77 -30.83
C GLU A 16 1.42 16.99 -29.92
N ASP A 17 1.70 17.54 -28.74
CA ASP A 17 2.60 16.93 -27.78
C ASP A 17 1.87 15.90 -26.91
N THR A 18 2.61 14.89 -26.50
CA THR A 18 2.12 13.84 -25.60
C THR A 18 3.07 13.69 -24.42
N VAL A 19 2.51 13.71 -23.22
CA VAL A 19 3.26 13.48 -21.97
C VAL A 19 3.01 12.04 -21.51
N LEU A 20 4.07 11.24 -21.43
CA LEU A 20 4.04 9.95 -20.75
C LEU A 20 4.45 10.17 -19.27
N PHE A 21 3.49 10.05 -18.38
CA PHE A 21 3.69 10.24 -16.95
C PHE A 21 3.69 8.90 -16.22
N LEU A 22 4.88 8.45 -15.78
CA LEU A 22 5.06 7.20 -15.06
C LEU A 22 5.06 7.46 -13.56
N LEU A 23 4.10 6.90 -12.85
CA LEU A 23 3.89 7.12 -11.42
C LEU A 23 4.00 5.82 -10.64
N SER A 24 4.91 5.78 -9.67
CA SER A 24 5.10 4.64 -8.78
C SER A 24 5.20 5.09 -7.33
N GLY A 25 5.46 4.17 -6.38
CA GLY A 25 5.59 4.46 -4.95
C GLY A 25 6.56 5.60 -4.62
N GLY A 26 6.35 6.26 -3.49
CA GLY A 26 7.13 7.42 -3.05
C GLY A 26 6.75 8.77 -3.66
N GLY A 27 5.88 8.80 -4.68
CA GLY A 27 5.45 10.03 -5.37
C GLY A 27 4.82 11.08 -4.43
N SER A 28 4.15 10.67 -3.37
CA SER A 28 3.57 11.59 -2.38
C SER A 28 4.59 12.50 -1.71
N ALA A 29 5.78 11.99 -1.43
CA ALA A 29 6.87 12.77 -0.81
C ALA A 29 7.79 13.42 -1.85
N LEU A 30 8.13 12.69 -2.91
CA LEU A 30 9.16 13.09 -3.86
C LEU A 30 8.66 14.05 -4.95
N PHE A 31 7.39 13.90 -5.39
CA PHE A 31 6.77 14.76 -6.39
C PHE A 31 5.93 15.85 -5.72
N GLU A 32 6.62 16.86 -5.19
CA GLU A 32 6.03 17.98 -4.46
C GLU A 32 6.64 19.32 -4.89
N LYS A 33 5.80 20.32 -5.03
CA LYS A 33 6.16 21.73 -5.21
C LYS A 33 5.18 22.58 -4.40
N PRO A 34 5.56 23.01 -3.18
CA PRO A 34 4.69 23.81 -2.33
C PRO A 34 4.38 25.19 -2.90
N LYS A 35 3.14 25.69 -2.67
CA LYS A 35 2.70 27.06 -2.92
C LYS A 35 2.95 28.00 -1.74
N ILE A 36 3.45 27.45 -0.64
CA ILE A 36 3.81 28.12 0.59
C ILE A 36 5.27 27.76 0.94
N PRO A 37 5.91 28.43 1.89
CA PRO A 37 7.24 28.05 2.36
C PRO A 37 7.28 26.57 2.81
N GLU A 38 8.36 25.86 2.48
CA GLU A 38 8.51 24.42 2.81
C GLU A 38 8.37 24.16 4.33
N GLU A 39 8.93 25.04 5.15
CA GLU A 39 8.82 24.98 6.62
C GLU A 39 7.38 25.09 7.09
N GLU A 40 6.57 25.93 6.44
CA GLU A 40 5.14 26.07 6.77
C GLU A 40 4.37 24.80 6.37
N LEU A 41 4.63 24.22 5.18
CA LEU A 41 4.02 22.96 4.76
C LEU A 41 4.37 21.82 5.71
N GLN A 42 5.65 21.75 6.14
CA GLN A 42 6.10 20.76 7.10
C GLN A 42 5.42 20.93 8.45
N ASN A 43 5.30 22.18 8.93
CA ASN A 43 4.60 22.47 10.19
C ASN A 43 3.12 22.04 10.14
N ILE A 44 2.40 22.37 9.05
CA ILE A 44 1.00 21.97 8.86
C ILE A 44 0.88 20.45 8.84
N THR A 45 1.78 19.76 8.13
CA THR A 45 1.80 18.29 8.09
C THR A 45 2.03 17.69 9.48
N ASN A 46 2.96 18.23 10.25
CA ASN A 46 3.24 17.78 11.61
C ASN A 46 2.04 18.01 12.55
N GLN A 47 1.31 19.13 12.41
CA GLN A 47 0.08 19.35 13.16
C GLN A 47 -0.96 18.28 12.86
N LEU A 48 -1.19 17.95 11.57
CA LEU A 48 -2.14 16.92 11.15
C LEU A 48 -1.77 15.54 11.71
N LEU A 49 -0.49 15.16 11.63
CA LEU A 49 0.01 13.90 12.18
C LEU A 49 -0.16 13.85 13.71
N ALA A 50 0.19 14.93 14.41
CA ALA A 50 0.08 15.00 15.86
C ALA A 50 -1.38 14.95 16.36
N CYS A 51 -2.33 15.42 15.56
CA CYS A 51 -3.77 15.37 15.88
C CYS A 51 -4.43 14.04 15.47
N GLY A 52 -3.70 13.09 14.87
CA GLY A 52 -4.24 11.81 14.42
C GLY A 52 -5.15 11.92 13.19
N ALA A 53 -4.92 12.90 12.32
CA ALA A 53 -5.61 13.00 11.04
C ALA A 53 -5.28 11.79 10.17
N ASP A 54 -6.28 11.26 9.48
CA ASP A 54 -6.08 10.17 8.54
C ASP A 54 -5.41 10.63 7.23
N ILE A 55 -4.99 9.67 6.41
CA ILE A 55 -4.29 9.97 5.15
C ILE A 55 -5.14 10.76 4.16
N VAL A 56 -6.47 10.58 4.18
CA VAL A 56 -7.42 11.30 3.32
C VAL A 56 -7.47 12.76 3.72
N GLU A 57 -7.57 13.03 5.02
CA GLU A 57 -7.59 14.37 5.60
C GLU A 57 -6.26 15.10 5.34
N ILE A 58 -5.13 14.42 5.55
CA ILE A 58 -3.79 14.95 5.26
C ILE A 58 -3.66 15.32 3.78
N ASN A 59 -4.04 14.42 2.88
CA ASN A 59 -3.98 14.67 1.43
C ASN A 59 -4.94 15.77 0.99
N THR A 60 -6.13 15.88 1.58
CA THR A 60 -7.08 16.96 1.30
C THR A 60 -6.47 18.34 1.53
N ILE A 61 -5.69 18.51 2.58
CA ILE A 61 -4.97 19.77 2.87
C ILE A 61 -3.77 19.93 1.92
N ARG A 62 -2.92 18.89 1.79
CA ARG A 62 -1.70 18.94 0.97
C ARG A 62 -1.96 19.23 -0.50
N LYS A 63 -3.01 18.65 -1.10
CA LYS A 63 -3.39 18.89 -2.49
C LYS A 63 -3.62 20.37 -2.77
N ARG A 64 -4.19 21.13 -1.83
CA ARG A 64 -4.44 22.57 -1.98
C ARG A 64 -3.21 23.43 -1.87
N LEU A 65 -2.23 22.98 -1.09
CA LEU A 65 -0.98 23.70 -0.85
C LEU A 65 0.13 23.35 -1.87
N SER A 66 -0.15 22.51 -2.87
CA SER A 66 0.79 22.02 -3.87
C SER A 66 0.53 22.60 -5.26
N GLU A 67 1.58 22.82 -6.04
CA GLU A 67 1.50 23.21 -7.46
C GLU A 67 1.22 22.01 -8.40
N VAL A 68 1.49 20.78 -7.94
CA VAL A 68 1.47 19.60 -8.80
C VAL A 68 0.42 18.55 -8.39
N LYS A 69 -0.02 18.54 -7.13
CA LYS A 69 -0.98 17.57 -6.62
C LYS A 69 -2.44 17.93 -6.97
N GLY A 70 -3.36 16.96 -6.79
CA GLY A 70 -4.79 17.16 -7.01
C GLY A 70 -5.13 17.60 -8.44
N GLY A 71 -4.56 16.95 -9.45
CA GLY A 71 -4.80 17.21 -10.85
C GLY A 71 -4.02 18.37 -11.47
N ARG A 72 -3.27 19.12 -10.65
CA ARG A 72 -2.62 20.34 -11.14
C ARG A 72 -1.48 20.06 -12.11
N PHE A 73 -0.73 18.97 -11.93
CA PHE A 73 0.33 18.63 -12.88
C PHE A 73 -0.23 18.39 -14.29
N ALA A 74 -1.29 17.60 -14.40
CA ALA A 74 -1.95 17.40 -15.69
C ALA A 74 -2.53 18.70 -16.27
N LYS A 75 -2.99 19.61 -15.43
CA LYS A 75 -3.44 20.92 -15.84
C LYS A 75 -2.31 21.80 -16.39
N LEU A 76 -1.09 21.67 -15.84
CA LEU A 76 0.11 22.35 -16.38
C LEU A 76 0.53 21.80 -17.74
N CYS A 77 0.18 20.55 -18.06
CA CYS A 77 0.47 19.94 -19.36
C CYS A 77 -0.45 20.42 -20.48
N GLU A 78 -1.58 21.06 -20.17
CA GLU A 78 -2.52 21.52 -21.21
C GLU A 78 -1.86 22.50 -22.19
N PRO A 79 -2.13 22.38 -23.52
CA PRO A 79 -3.14 21.52 -24.14
C PRO A 79 -2.67 20.12 -24.54
N ALA A 80 -1.47 19.68 -24.15
CA ALA A 80 -0.96 18.36 -24.45
C ALA A 80 -1.76 17.25 -23.74
N HIS A 81 -1.80 16.06 -24.38
CA HIS A 81 -2.41 14.87 -23.78
C HIS A 81 -1.43 14.17 -22.83
N VAL A 82 -1.94 13.72 -21.68
CA VAL A 82 -1.17 13.00 -20.65
C VAL A 82 -1.61 11.55 -20.60
N PHE A 83 -0.71 10.62 -20.88
CA PHE A 83 -0.87 9.20 -20.57
C PHE A 83 -0.21 8.94 -19.21
N SER A 84 -1.05 8.75 -18.18
CA SER A 84 -0.60 8.44 -16.83
C SER A 84 -0.60 6.93 -16.61
N ILE A 85 0.57 6.33 -16.46
CA ILE A 85 0.72 4.92 -16.11
C ILE A 85 1.07 4.84 -14.63
N VAL A 86 0.19 4.20 -13.86
CA VAL A 86 0.25 4.17 -12.39
C VAL A 86 0.52 2.76 -11.92
N LEU A 87 1.54 2.60 -11.08
CA LEU A 87 1.73 1.43 -10.24
C LEU A 87 1.12 1.77 -8.86
N SER A 88 0.00 1.13 -8.54
CA SER A 88 -0.73 1.43 -7.31
C SER A 88 -0.16 0.68 -6.12
N ASP A 89 0.14 1.42 -5.07
CA ASP A 89 0.56 0.93 -3.74
C ASP A 89 -0.51 1.17 -2.66
N ILE A 90 -1.72 1.62 -3.06
CA ILE A 90 -2.82 1.93 -2.14
C ILE A 90 -3.99 0.98 -2.37
N LEU A 91 -4.53 0.43 -1.29
CA LEU A 91 -5.68 -0.47 -1.33
C LEU A 91 -6.90 0.17 -2.01
N GLY A 92 -7.51 -0.56 -2.95
CA GLY A 92 -8.69 -0.10 -3.69
C GLY A 92 -8.38 0.87 -4.83
N ASP A 93 -7.11 1.16 -5.10
CA ASP A 93 -6.61 1.97 -6.22
C ASP A 93 -7.24 3.37 -6.36
N PRO A 94 -7.44 4.15 -5.28
CA PRO A 94 -8.01 5.49 -5.38
C PRO A 94 -7.00 6.43 -6.05
N LEU A 95 -7.16 6.66 -7.36
CA LEU A 95 -6.22 7.42 -8.20
C LEU A 95 -5.88 8.81 -7.66
N ASP A 96 -6.83 9.46 -7.00
CA ASP A 96 -6.63 10.80 -6.40
C ASP A 96 -5.82 10.76 -5.10
N MET A 97 -5.57 9.56 -4.55
CA MET A 97 -4.74 9.35 -3.36
C MET A 97 -3.33 8.90 -3.72
N ILE A 98 -3.14 8.17 -4.83
CA ILE A 98 -1.82 7.72 -5.30
C ILE A 98 -0.98 8.95 -5.64
N ALA A 99 0.14 9.12 -4.96
CA ALA A 99 1.01 10.31 -4.99
C ALA A 99 0.24 11.64 -4.79
N SER A 100 -0.94 11.60 -4.15
CA SER A 100 -1.90 12.71 -4.01
C SER A 100 -2.44 13.24 -5.34
N GLY A 101 -2.58 12.37 -6.34
CA GLY A 101 -3.29 12.57 -7.60
C GLY A 101 -2.75 13.66 -8.53
N PRO A 102 -1.48 13.64 -8.97
CA PRO A 102 -0.95 14.71 -9.85
C PRO A 102 -1.68 14.80 -11.20
N ALA A 103 -2.11 13.67 -11.74
CA ALA A 103 -2.82 13.57 -13.02
C ALA A 103 -4.24 12.97 -12.85
N CYS A 104 -4.87 13.21 -11.72
CA CYS A 104 -6.23 12.76 -11.42
C CYS A 104 -7.08 13.92 -10.89
N PRO A 105 -8.35 14.05 -11.30
CA PRO A 105 -9.27 15.00 -10.67
C PRO A 105 -9.37 14.78 -9.17
N ASP A 106 -9.40 15.85 -8.40
CA ASP A 106 -9.49 15.75 -6.93
C ASP A 106 -10.95 15.63 -6.47
N SER A 107 -11.27 14.56 -5.77
CA SER A 107 -12.60 14.33 -5.19
C SER A 107 -12.92 15.24 -4.01
N SER A 108 -11.89 15.74 -3.27
CA SER A 108 -12.08 16.57 -2.07
C SER A 108 -12.45 18.02 -2.41
N THR A 109 -13.27 18.68 -1.58
CA THR A 109 -13.74 20.06 -1.78
C THR A 109 -13.09 21.05 -0.83
N CYS A 110 -13.19 22.35 -1.12
CA CYS A 110 -12.80 23.43 -0.18
C CYS A 110 -13.53 23.32 1.15
N GLU A 111 -14.80 22.89 1.12
CA GLU A 111 -15.59 22.66 2.32
C GLU A 111 -14.98 21.54 3.18
N ASN A 112 -14.60 20.41 2.57
CA ASN A 112 -13.89 19.35 3.27
C ASN A 112 -12.61 19.86 3.93
N ALA A 113 -11.81 20.64 3.19
CA ALA A 113 -10.60 21.23 3.74
C ALA A 113 -10.86 22.21 4.88
N GLY A 114 -11.88 23.03 4.75
CA GLY A 114 -12.32 23.95 5.81
C GLY A 114 -12.76 23.20 7.08
N HIS A 115 -13.50 22.11 6.93
CA HIS A 115 -13.90 21.26 8.06
C HIS A 115 -12.69 20.64 8.77
N ILE A 116 -11.69 20.16 8.02
CA ILE A 116 -10.45 19.59 8.59
C ILE A 116 -9.68 20.66 9.37
N VAL A 117 -9.53 21.86 8.80
CA VAL A 117 -8.88 22.99 9.47
C VAL A 117 -9.58 23.32 10.79
N ALA A 118 -10.91 23.35 10.80
CA ALA A 118 -11.69 23.63 12.00
C ALA A 118 -11.64 22.47 13.01
N LYS A 119 -11.79 21.22 12.55
CA LYS A 119 -11.76 20.00 13.38
C LYS A 119 -10.49 19.91 14.22
N TYR A 120 -9.34 20.19 13.60
CA TYR A 120 -8.03 20.06 14.23
C TYR A 120 -7.44 21.41 14.69
N ASN A 121 -8.21 22.51 14.55
CA ASN A 121 -7.76 23.86 14.89
C ASN A 121 -6.36 24.19 14.32
N LEU A 122 -6.16 23.86 13.04
CA LEU A 122 -4.86 24.00 12.38
C LEU A 122 -4.40 25.47 12.35
N LYS A 123 -3.15 25.69 12.68
CA LYS A 123 -2.52 27.00 12.60
C LYS A 123 -1.95 27.19 11.20
N LEU A 124 -2.59 28.01 10.40
CA LEU A 124 -2.24 28.31 9.01
C LEU A 124 -1.81 29.78 8.88
N GLY A 125 -0.78 30.02 8.10
CA GLY A 125 -0.44 31.39 7.67
C GLY A 125 -1.47 31.95 6.68
N GLU A 126 -1.40 33.23 6.40
CA GLU A 126 -2.41 33.92 5.58
C GLU A 126 -2.47 33.39 4.13
N ASN A 127 -1.35 32.99 3.55
CA ASN A 127 -1.32 32.39 2.21
C ASN A 127 -1.95 31.00 2.21
N ALA A 128 -1.63 30.16 3.19
CA ALA A 128 -2.25 28.83 3.32
C ALA A 128 -3.78 28.91 3.50
N LYS A 129 -4.27 29.84 4.34
CA LYS A 129 -5.71 30.10 4.50
C LYS A 129 -6.40 30.45 3.17
N LYS A 130 -5.77 31.28 2.34
CA LYS A 130 -6.31 31.62 1.01
C LYS A 130 -6.35 30.39 0.10
N LEU A 131 -5.27 29.59 0.08
CA LEU A 131 -5.13 28.43 -0.79
C LEU A 131 -6.11 27.30 -0.43
N ILE A 132 -6.43 27.12 0.85
CA ILE A 132 -7.43 26.14 1.32
C ILE A 132 -8.82 26.41 0.70
N ASN A 133 -9.14 27.66 0.42
CA ASN A 133 -10.41 28.09 -0.18
C ASN A 133 -10.38 28.09 -1.73
N ILE A 134 -9.30 27.62 -2.36
CA ILE A 134 -9.21 27.50 -3.82
C ILE A 134 -9.42 26.07 -4.23
N GLU A 135 -10.45 25.82 -5.07
CA GLU A 135 -10.71 24.47 -5.56
C GLU A 135 -9.57 23.92 -6.43
N THR A 136 -9.36 22.64 -6.27
CA THR A 136 -8.49 21.81 -7.11
C THR A 136 -9.24 21.42 -8.40
N PRO A 137 -8.56 21.06 -9.49
CA PRO A 137 -9.19 20.56 -10.69
C PRO A 137 -10.17 19.41 -10.44
N LYS A 138 -11.43 19.59 -10.83
CA LYS A 138 -12.51 18.60 -10.67
C LYS A 138 -12.72 17.76 -11.93
N LYS A 139 -12.17 18.21 -13.04
CA LYS A 139 -12.23 17.55 -14.34
C LYS A 139 -10.92 17.77 -15.08
N LEU A 140 -10.45 16.74 -15.74
CA LEU A 140 -9.30 16.75 -16.63
C LEU A 140 -9.70 16.07 -17.93
N ASP A 141 -9.71 16.82 -19.03
CA ASP A 141 -10.10 16.29 -20.34
C ASP A 141 -8.89 15.80 -21.16
N ASN A 142 -7.69 16.10 -20.69
CA ASN A 142 -6.44 15.79 -21.36
C ASN A 142 -5.68 14.59 -20.75
N VAL A 143 -6.33 13.74 -19.94
CA VAL A 143 -5.66 12.63 -19.26
C VAL A 143 -6.31 11.30 -19.59
N THR A 144 -5.46 10.32 -19.92
CA THR A 144 -5.82 8.90 -19.94
C THR A 144 -4.97 8.19 -18.91
N THR A 145 -5.60 7.52 -17.93
CA THR A 145 -4.90 6.80 -16.87
C THR A 145 -5.02 5.30 -17.05
N LEU A 146 -3.89 4.61 -16.91
CA LEU A 146 -3.79 3.14 -16.87
C LEU A 146 -3.15 2.73 -15.54
N ILE A 147 -3.83 1.90 -14.77
CA ILE A 147 -3.24 1.20 -13.62
C ILE A 147 -2.60 -0.07 -14.15
N ASN A 148 -1.27 -0.14 -14.11
CA ASN A 148 -0.51 -1.27 -14.67
C ASN A 148 -0.14 -2.33 -13.62
N GLY A 149 -0.31 -2.05 -12.35
CA GLY A 149 -0.06 -2.98 -11.26
C GLY A 149 -0.78 -2.53 -10.00
N SER A 150 -1.41 -3.48 -9.36
CA SER A 150 -2.07 -3.30 -8.06
C SER A 150 -2.17 -4.64 -7.35
N VAL A 151 -2.50 -4.63 -6.07
CA VAL A 151 -2.79 -5.85 -5.29
C VAL A 151 -3.87 -6.69 -5.99
N ARG A 152 -4.90 -6.05 -6.54
CA ARG A 152 -5.98 -6.72 -7.28
C ARG A 152 -5.49 -7.46 -8.51
N GLU A 153 -4.64 -6.82 -9.31
CA GLU A 153 -4.09 -7.46 -10.52
C GLU A 153 -3.16 -8.62 -10.17
N LEU A 154 -2.35 -8.47 -9.10
CA LEU A 154 -1.53 -9.56 -8.59
C LEU A 154 -2.40 -10.76 -8.14
N CYS A 155 -3.45 -10.51 -7.36
CA CYS A 155 -4.38 -11.55 -6.93
C CYS A 155 -5.06 -12.27 -8.10
N ARG A 156 -5.48 -11.55 -9.15
CA ARG A 156 -6.04 -12.14 -10.37
C ARG A 156 -5.02 -12.99 -11.13
N ALA A 157 -3.77 -12.55 -11.18
CA ALA A 157 -2.70 -13.33 -11.80
C ALA A 157 -2.48 -14.65 -11.06
N VAL A 158 -2.47 -14.62 -9.72
CA VAL A 158 -2.38 -15.82 -8.87
C VAL A 158 -3.58 -16.75 -9.09
N GLU A 159 -4.80 -16.21 -9.15
CA GLU A 159 -6.02 -16.98 -9.41
C GLU A 159 -5.95 -17.72 -10.76
N ASN A 160 -5.51 -17.01 -11.79
CA ASN A 160 -5.33 -17.61 -13.13
C ASN A 160 -4.28 -18.71 -13.13
N GLU A 161 -3.14 -18.52 -12.43
CA GLU A 161 -2.12 -19.56 -12.32
C GLU A 161 -2.63 -20.78 -11.53
N CYS A 162 -3.28 -20.58 -10.40
CA CYS A 162 -3.88 -21.67 -9.62
C CYS A 162 -4.83 -22.52 -10.47
N THR A 163 -5.65 -21.89 -11.31
CA THR A 163 -6.58 -22.58 -12.23
C THR A 163 -5.83 -23.45 -13.23
N LYS A 164 -4.69 -22.99 -13.78
CA LYS A 164 -3.85 -23.77 -14.72
C LYS A 164 -3.29 -25.03 -14.07
N TYR A 165 -3.02 -25.00 -12.77
CA TYR A 165 -2.55 -26.15 -12.00
C TYR A 165 -3.70 -27.02 -11.42
N GLY A 166 -4.93 -26.72 -11.81
CA GLY A 166 -6.11 -27.52 -11.44
C GLY A 166 -6.62 -27.27 -10.03
N TYR A 167 -6.33 -26.08 -9.47
CA TYR A 167 -6.94 -25.65 -8.21
C TYR A 167 -8.27 -24.94 -8.47
N GLU A 168 -9.25 -25.18 -7.61
CA GLU A 168 -10.40 -24.29 -7.46
C GLU A 168 -9.94 -23.09 -6.63
N SER A 169 -9.84 -21.91 -7.25
CA SER A 169 -9.41 -20.70 -6.60
C SER A 169 -10.58 -19.89 -6.07
N VAL A 170 -10.39 -19.32 -4.89
CA VAL A 170 -11.37 -18.44 -4.23
C VAL A 170 -10.66 -17.14 -3.82
N MET A 171 -11.05 -16.04 -4.45
CA MET A 171 -10.63 -14.70 -4.02
C MET A 171 -11.39 -14.34 -2.74
N LEU A 172 -10.66 -14.27 -1.62
CA LEU A 172 -11.23 -13.87 -0.34
C LEU A 172 -11.40 -12.36 -0.27
N THR A 173 -10.33 -11.63 -0.60
CA THR A 173 -10.29 -10.17 -0.60
C THR A 173 -9.03 -9.67 -1.31
N ASP A 174 -9.09 -8.49 -1.89
CA ASP A 174 -7.96 -7.71 -2.38
C ASP A 174 -7.69 -6.46 -1.52
N GLN A 175 -8.34 -6.38 -0.34
CA GLN A 175 -8.30 -5.24 0.58
C GLN A 175 -8.06 -5.67 2.03
N LEU A 176 -7.26 -6.73 2.24
CA LEU A 176 -6.94 -7.21 3.58
C LEU A 176 -6.18 -6.13 4.36
N CYS A 177 -6.78 -5.66 5.46
CA CYS A 177 -6.21 -4.63 6.32
C CYS A 177 -6.44 -4.99 7.79
N CYS A 178 -5.49 -5.74 8.38
CA CYS A 178 -5.51 -6.14 9.78
C CYS A 178 -4.08 -6.41 10.27
N GLN A 179 -3.92 -6.83 11.51
CA GLN A 179 -2.62 -7.30 11.99
C GLN A 179 -2.20 -8.58 11.26
N ALA A 180 -0.92 -8.67 10.90
CA ALA A 180 -0.36 -9.79 10.16
C ALA A 180 -0.61 -11.14 10.83
N LYS A 181 -0.37 -11.26 12.14
CA LYS A 181 -0.62 -12.49 12.91
C LYS A 181 -2.10 -12.92 12.90
N GLU A 182 -3.03 -11.96 12.90
CA GLU A 182 -4.47 -12.27 12.85
C GLU A 182 -4.87 -12.78 11.45
N ALA A 183 -4.29 -12.20 10.39
CA ALA A 183 -4.46 -12.68 9.03
C ALA A 183 -3.98 -14.14 8.88
N GLY A 184 -2.80 -14.47 9.40
CA GLY A 184 -2.26 -15.83 9.37
C GLY A 184 -3.15 -16.83 10.10
N SER A 185 -3.60 -16.48 11.31
CA SER A 185 -4.54 -17.30 12.09
C SER A 185 -5.88 -17.51 11.35
N PHE A 186 -6.40 -16.48 10.70
CA PHE A 186 -7.63 -16.56 9.91
C PHE A 186 -7.47 -17.49 8.69
N LEU A 187 -6.37 -17.35 7.94
CA LEU A 187 -6.07 -18.23 6.80
C LEU A 187 -5.95 -19.70 7.22
N ALA A 188 -5.31 -19.98 8.35
CA ALA A 188 -5.23 -21.31 8.93
C ALA A 188 -6.62 -21.87 9.31
N SER A 189 -7.53 -21.03 9.79
CA SER A 189 -8.91 -21.41 10.11
C SER A 189 -9.70 -21.82 8.86
N ILE A 190 -9.48 -21.12 7.74
CA ILE A 190 -10.05 -21.49 6.44
C ILE A 190 -9.51 -22.85 5.99
N ALA A 191 -8.19 -23.06 6.08
CA ALA A 191 -7.55 -24.33 5.75
C ALA A 191 -8.16 -25.49 6.54
N LYS A 192 -8.33 -25.34 7.86
CA LYS A 192 -9.00 -26.32 8.73
C LYS A 192 -10.41 -26.66 8.27
N THR A 193 -11.21 -25.64 7.96
CA THR A 193 -12.61 -25.80 7.56
C THR A 193 -12.74 -26.66 6.30
N HIS A 194 -11.81 -26.52 5.36
CA HIS A 194 -11.88 -27.16 4.06
C HIS A 194 -10.94 -28.38 3.90
N TYR A 195 -10.19 -28.73 4.94
CA TYR A 195 -9.17 -29.78 4.89
C TYR A 195 -9.72 -31.14 4.38
N ALA A 196 -10.90 -31.55 4.86
CA ALA A 196 -11.52 -32.80 4.49
C ALA A 196 -12.27 -32.76 3.14
N SER A 197 -12.21 -31.70 2.37
CA SER A 197 -12.97 -31.55 1.12
C SER A 197 -12.52 -32.47 0.01
N GLY A 198 -11.30 -33.00 0.05
CA GLY A 198 -10.70 -33.80 -1.02
C GLY A 198 -10.41 -33.04 -2.31
N LYS A 199 -10.60 -31.73 -2.31
CA LYS A 199 -10.39 -30.83 -3.46
C LYS A 199 -9.04 -30.14 -3.39
N LYS A 200 -8.52 -29.78 -4.58
CA LYS A 200 -7.40 -28.83 -4.67
C LYS A 200 -7.96 -27.40 -4.60
N LEU A 201 -7.78 -26.76 -3.45
CA LEU A 201 -8.32 -25.43 -3.19
C LEU A 201 -7.18 -24.41 -3.04
N ALA A 202 -7.35 -23.22 -3.57
CA ALA A 202 -6.45 -22.08 -3.37
C ALA A 202 -7.27 -20.88 -2.88
N TYR A 203 -7.01 -20.41 -1.68
CA TYR A 203 -7.60 -19.21 -1.10
C TYR A 203 -6.63 -18.07 -1.24
N ILE A 204 -7.07 -16.99 -1.89
CA ILE A 204 -6.23 -15.85 -2.28
C ILE A 204 -6.69 -14.63 -1.51
N ALA A 205 -5.78 -13.99 -0.80
CA ALA A 205 -6.01 -12.71 -0.15
C ALA A 205 -4.86 -11.76 -0.47
N GLY A 206 -5.20 -10.54 -0.84
CA GLY A 206 -4.25 -9.46 -1.04
C GLY A 206 -4.60 -8.26 -0.18
N GLY A 207 -3.60 -7.45 0.14
CA GLY A 207 -3.83 -6.30 0.98
C GLY A 207 -2.55 -5.70 1.56
N GLU A 208 -2.73 -4.89 2.60
CA GLU A 208 -1.68 -4.21 3.33
C GLU A 208 -1.88 -4.47 4.82
N THR A 209 -1.31 -5.56 5.34
CA THR A 209 -1.36 -5.88 6.77
C THR A 209 -0.33 -5.06 7.54
N VAL A 210 -0.53 -4.93 8.85
CA VAL A 210 0.36 -4.19 9.75
C VAL A 210 0.95 -5.11 10.80
N VAL A 211 2.14 -4.78 11.28
CA VAL A 211 2.79 -5.43 12.44
C VAL A 211 2.73 -4.47 13.62
N ASN A 212 2.25 -4.93 14.74
CA ASN A 212 2.37 -4.21 16.00
C ASN A 212 3.74 -4.56 16.62
N LEU A 213 4.65 -3.60 16.61
CA LEU A 213 5.99 -3.79 17.14
C LEU A 213 5.95 -3.82 18.68
N THR A 214 6.14 -5.00 19.25
CA THR A 214 6.16 -5.26 20.70
C THR A 214 7.53 -5.74 21.20
N GLY A 215 8.36 -6.24 20.29
CA GLY A 215 9.69 -6.78 20.55
C GLY A 215 10.79 -6.10 19.73
N HIS A 216 11.97 -6.74 19.72
CA HIS A 216 13.16 -6.25 19.03
C HIS A 216 13.71 -7.24 17.99
N GLY A 217 12.92 -8.26 17.65
CA GLY A 217 13.29 -9.28 16.68
C GLY A 217 13.38 -8.77 15.24
N LYS A 218 13.71 -9.67 14.34
CA LYS A 218 13.81 -9.42 12.90
C LYS A 218 12.67 -10.11 12.18
N GLY A 219 11.94 -9.37 11.33
CA GLY A 219 10.84 -9.93 10.54
C GLY A 219 10.09 -8.85 9.77
N GLY A 220 9.05 -9.28 9.07
CA GLY A 220 8.13 -8.43 8.36
C GLY A 220 6.71 -9.00 8.41
N ARG A 221 5.75 -8.26 7.89
CA ARG A 221 4.33 -8.63 7.91
C ARG A 221 4.02 -9.94 7.20
N ASN A 222 4.67 -10.20 6.07
CA ASN A 222 4.45 -11.42 5.31
C ASN A 222 5.01 -12.65 6.01
N GLN A 223 6.18 -12.52 6.62
CA GLN A 223 6.79 -13.56 7.45
C GLN A 223 5.93 -13.84 8.69
N GLU A 224 5.38 -12.79 9.32
CA GLU A 224 4.51 -12.94 10.50
C GLU A 224 3.18 -13.63 10.16
N ILE A 225 2.60 -13.35 8.97
CA ILE A 225 1.42 -14.07 8.46
C ILE A 225 1.71 -15.58 8.37
N ALA A 226 2.81 -15.94 7.70
CA ALA A 226 3.17 -17.35 7.49
C ALA A 226 3.44 -18.06 8.82
N LEU A 227 4.24 -17.46 9.69
CA LEU A 227 4.57 -18.06 10.99
C LEU A 227 3.33 -18.24 11.88
N SER A 228 2.46 -17.23 11.92
CA SER A 228 1.21 -17.31 12.69
C SER A 228 0.29 -18.42 12.20
N ALA A 229 0.23 -18.68 10.88
CA ALA A 229 -0.57 -19.75 10.33
C ALA A 229 -0.07 -21.15 10.70
N ALA A 230 1.24 -21.31 10.95
CA ALA A 230 1.87 -22.60 11.19
C ALA A 230 1.22 -23.39 12.34
N THR A 231 0.87 -22.72 13.44
CA THR A 231 0.20 -23.37 14.59
C THR A 231 -1.20 -23.89 14.23
N GLY A 232 -1.87 -23.20 13.33
CA GLY A 232 -3.23 -23.55 12.93
C GLY A 232 -3.30 -24.72 11.95
N ILE A 233 -2.25 -24.98 11.17
CA ILE A 233 -2.21 -26.07 10.18
C ILE A 233 -1.28 -27.21 10.59
N GLU A 234 -0.79 -27.24 11.82
CA GLU A 234 0.07 -28.31 12.34
C GLU A 234 -0.52 -29.69 12.08
N GLY A 235 0.28 -30.61 11.53
CA GLY A 235 -0.09 -31.97 11.19
C GLY A 235 -1.00 -32.15 9.97
N MET A 236 -1.35 -31.07 9.26
CA MET A 236 -2.16 -31.15 8.05
C MET A 236 -1.30 -31.44 6.84
N SER A 237 -1.50 -32.60 6.19
CA SER A 237 -0.78 -32.94 4.96
C SER A 237 -1.31 -32.16 3.76
N ASN A 238 -0.41 -31.77 2.84
CA ASN A 238 -0.75 -31.07 1.60
C ASN A 238 -1.46 -29.72 1.83
N VAL A 239 -1.16 -29.06 2.92
CA VAL A 239 -1.61 -27.69 3.24
C VAL A 239 -0.42 -26.80 3.43
N ALA A 240 -0.46 -25.63 2.85
CA ALA A 240 0.54 -24.59 3.02
C ALA A 240 -0.10 -23.20 3.10
N VAL A 241 0.52 -22.31 3.82
CA VAL A 241 0.22 -20.87 3.82
C VAL A 241 1.50 -20.11 3.52
N PHE A 242 1.43 -19.19 2.60
CA PHE A 242 2.54 -18.28 2.33
C PHE A 242 2.05 -16.84 2.13
N SER A 243 2.92 -15.90 2.36
CA SER A 243 2.68 -14.48 2.06
C SER A 243 3.95 -13.84 1.54
N ILE A 244 3.81 -12.95 0.58
CA ILE A 244 4.93 -12.33 -0.14
C ILE A 244 4.65 -10.85 -0.43
N GLY A 245 5.65 -10.01 -0.24
CA GLY A 245 5.65 -8.62 -0.70
C GLY A 245 5.93 -8.54 -2.20
N SER A 246 5.11 -7.81 -2.94
CA SER A 246 5.23 -7.67 -4.39
C SER A 246 6.47 -6.89 -4.84
N ASP A 247 7.10 -6.16 -3.93
CA ASP A 247 8.35 -5.42 -4.14
C ASP A 247 9.61 -6.26 -3.89
N GLY A 248 9.43 -7.54 -3.46
CA GLY A 248 10.53 -8.46 -3.18
C GLY A 248 11.19 -8.26 -1.82
N THR A 249 10.60 -7.44 -0.94
CA THR A 249 11.12 -7.18 0.42
C THR A 249 10.02 -7.33 1.47
N ASP A 250 10.41 -7.66 2.72
CA ASP A 250 9.48 -7.76 3.84
C ASP A 250 10.15 -7.28 5.13
N GLY A 251 9.80 -6.09 5.57
CA GLY A 251 10.42 -5.42 6.70
C GLY A 251 11.93 -5.16 6.47
N PRO A 252 12.75 -5.07 7.53
CA PRO A 252 14.19 -4.84 7.42
C PRO A 252 14.95 -6.15 7.14
N THR A 253 14.45 -6.99 6.21
CA THR A 253 15.01 -8.31 5.88
C THR A 253 15.36 -8.41 4.40
N ASP A 254 16.10 -9.45 4.03
CA ASP A 254 16.43 -9.83 2.66
C ASP A 254 15.41 -10.84 2.08
N ALA A 255 14.36 -11.16 2.82
CA ALA A 255 13.28 -12.03 2.35
C ALA A 255 12.12 -11.19 1.78
N ALA A 256 11.46 -11.72 0.77
CA ALA A 256 10.23 -11.16 0.24
C ALA A 256 8.99 -11.56 1.06
N GLY A 257 9.11 -12.61 1.86
CA GLY A 257 8.02 -13.11 2.68
C GLY A 257 8.32 -14.42 3.36
N GLY A 258 7.26 -15.15 3.71
CA GLY A 258 7.35 -16.41 4.43
C GLY A 258 6.38 -17.47 3.94
N TYR A 259 6.74 -18.70 4.23
CA TYR A 259 5.99 -19.92 3.93
C TYR A 259 5.95 -20.82 5.15
N CYS A 260 4.84 -21.48 5.35
CA CYS A 260 4.71 -22.57 6.32
C CYS A 260 3.82 -23.71 5.77
N ASP A 261 4.00 -24.89 6.32
CA ASP A 261 3.20 -26.10 6.06
C ASP A 261 2.85 -26.84 7.36
N GLY A 262 2.28 -28.02 7.23
CA GLY A 262 1.86 -28.82 8.40
C GLY A 262 2.99 -29.33 9.30
N ASP A 263 4.24 -29.29 8.84
CA ASP A 263 5.40 -29.75 9.61
C ASP A 263 6.12 -28.58 10.29
N THR A 264 5.91 -27.35 9.87
CA THR A 264 6.63 -26.16 10.34
C THR A 264 6.59 -25.98 11.85
N ALA A 265 5.41 -26.06 12.45
CA ALA A 265 5.27 -25.90 13.91
C ALA A 265 5.98 -27.00 14.69
N LYS A 266 5.93 -28.24 14.22
CA LYS A 266 6.62 -29.38 14.80
C LYS A 266 8.16 -29.18 14.78
N VAL A 267 8.70 -28.78 13.64
CA VAL A 267 10.15 -28.53 13.46
C VAL A 267 10.63 -27.43 14.42
N LEU A 268 9.87 -26.35 14.58
CA LEU A 268 10.21 -25.28 15.53
C LEU A 268 10.18 -25.79 16.98
N LYS A 269 9.18 -26.58 17.34
CA LYS A 269 9.09 -27.16 18.68
C LYS A 269 10.23 -28.12 18.98
N GLU A 270 10.68 -28.93 18.02
CA GLU A 270 11.85 -29.82 18.17
C GLU A 270 13.17 -29.05 18.38
N LYS A 271 13.20 -27.76 18.01
CA LYS A 271 14.31 -26.82 18.22
C LYS A 271 14.13 -25.91 19.44
N ASP A 272 13.16 -26.20 20.30
CA ASP A 272 12.81 -25.39 21.48
C ASP A 272 12.45 -23.92 21.14
N ILE A 273 11.84 -23.71 19.94
CA ILE A 273 11.38 -22.38 19.49
C ILE A 273 9.87 -22.30 19.68
N ASP A 274 9.43 -21.41 20.57
CA ASP A 274 8.00 -21.13 20.80
C ASP A 274 7.50 -20.05 19.84
N ILE A 275 6.59 -20.42 18.92
CA ILE A 275 6.04 -19.52 17.92
C ILE A 275 5.35 -18.30 18.55
N PHE A 276 4.69 -18.43 19.71
CA PHE A 276 3.98 -17.32 20.34
C PHE A 276 4.95 -16.29 20.91
N GLU A 277 6.04 -16.73 21.53
CA GLU A 277 7.08 -15.81 22.00
C GLU A 277 7.82 -15.16 20.82
N VAL A 278 8.09 -15.92 19.73
CA VAL A 278 8.68 -15.38 18.50
C VAL A 278 7.80 -14.27 17.90
N LEU A 279 6.48 -14.51 17.80
CA LEU A 279 5.54 -13.52 17.29
C LEU A 279 5.45 -12.27 18.19
N LYS A 280 5.54 -12.44 19.50
CA LYS A 280 5.54 -11.35 20.46
C LYS A 280 6.82 -10.50 20.37
N GLU A 281 7.95 -11.14 20.11
CA GLU A 281 9.23 -10.48 19.88
C GLU A 281 9.41 -9.94 18.46
N ASN A 282 8.43 -10.15 17.55
CA ASN A 282 8.49 -9.79 16.14
C ASN A 282 9.69 -10.41 15.39
N ASP A 283 10.06 -11.67 15.74
CA ASP A 283 11.27 -12.36 15.25
C ASP A 283 10.96 -13.46 14.22
N ALA A 284 9.94 -13.26 13.41
CA ALA A 284 9.46 -14.24 12.42
C ALA A 284 10.55 -14.67 11.41
N TYR A 285 11.46 -13.79 11.04
CA TYR A 285 12.57 -14.09 10.14
C TYR A 285 13.44 -15.23 10.64
N ASN A 286 13.91 -15.14 11.89
CA ASN A 286 14.81 -16.15 12.45
C ASN A 286 14.11 -17.50 12.61
N ALA A 287 12.85 -17.51 13.04
CA ALA A 287 12.08 -18.76 13.15
C ALA A 287 11.84 -19.43 11.79
N LEU A 288 11.41 -18.68 10.78
CA LEU A 288 11.19 -19.23 9.44
C LEU A 288 12.48 -19.68 8.75
N LYS A 289 13.62 -19.04 9.06
CA LYS A 289 14.92 -19.50 8.59
C LYS A 289 15.25 -20.91 9.07
N GLU A 290 14.88 -21.25 10.29
CA GLU A 290 15.11 -22.58 10.88
C GLU A 290 14.28 -23.70 10.23
N THR A 291 13.22 -23.34 9.50
CA THR A 291 12.35 -24.26 8.79
C THR A 291 12.48 -24.19 7.27
N ASN A 292 13.45 -23.42 6.75
CA ASN A 292 13.56 -23.07 5.33
C ASN A 292 12.30 -22.40 4.77
N GLY A 293 11.55 -21.71 5.62
CA GLY A 293 10.29 -21.05 5.31
C GLY A 293 10.43 -19.60 4.81
N LEU A 294 11.64 -19.11 4.57
CA LEU A 294 11.86 -17.78 3.98
C LEU A 294 11.70 -17.84 2.45
N ILE A 295 10.98 -16.88 1.90
CA ILE A 295 10.88 -16.68 0.45
C ILE A 295 11.85 -15.58 0.05
N ILE A 296 12.86 -15.95 -0.73
CA ILE A 296 13.88 -15.05 -1.28
C ILE A 296 13.64 -14.92 -2.78
N THR A 297 13.64 -13.69 -3.32
CA THR A 297 13.39 -13.39 -4.74
C THR A 297 14.57 -12.64 -5.37
#